data_15a735bc67c4d5b5ee678d9168c809e9
#
_entry.id   15a735bc67c4d5b5ee678d9168c809e9
#
_cell.length_a   1.000
_cell.length_b   1.000
_cell.length_c   1.000
_cell.angle_alpha   90.00
_cell.angle_beta   90.00
_cell.angle_gamma   90.00
#
_symmetry.space_group_name_H-M   'P 1'
#
loop_
_entity.id
_entity.type
_entity.pdbx_description
1 polymer ?
#
loop_
_entity_poly.entity_id
_entity_poly.type
_entity_poly.pdbx_seq_one_letter_code
_entity_poly.pdbx_strand_id
1 'polypeptide(L)' 'DVMTAVKQLPDKQRVVVLLHYTQDYSTGEIAGILHIPRGTVLSRLAKARQNIRSYLEGRGYEI' A
#
# COMPACT_ATOMS: atom_id res chain seq x y z
N ASP A 1 -13.10 8.58 2.64
CA ASP A 1 -13.16 7.21 3.12
C ASP A 1 -11.88 6.44 2.79
N VAL A 2 -11.82 5.19 3.18
CA VAL A 2 -10.60 4.39 2.98
C VAL A 2 -10.21 4.29 1.51
N MET A 3 -11.17 4.10 0.62
CA MET A 3 -10.87 3.98 -0.80
C MET A 3 -10.33 5.29 -1.38
N THR A 4 -10.85 6.42 -0.93
CA THR A 4 -10.31 7.73 -1.31
C THR A 4 -8.87 7.87 -0.84
N ALA A 5 -8.58 7.44 0.40
CA ALA A 5 -7.23 7.46 0.94
C ALA A 5 -6.29 6.60 0.10
N VAL A 6 -6.74 5.42 -0.32
CA VAL A 6 -5.94 4.53 -1.17
C VAL A 6 -5.61 5.20 -2.51
N LYS A 7 -6.58 5.87 -3.11
CA LYS A 7 -6.37 6.56 -4.39
C LYS A 7 -5.35 7.70 -4.28
N GLN A 8 -5.16 8.26 -3.10
CA GLN A 8 -4.21 9.34 -2.88
C GLN A 8 -2.79 8.83 -2.61
N LEU A 9 -2.60 7.53 -2.41
CA LEU A 9 -1.27 6.99 -2.13
C LEU A 9 -0.32 7.14 -3.32
N PRO A 10 1.00 7.28 -3.05
CA PRO A 10 1.99 7.15 -4.12
C PRO A 10 1.81 5.82 -4.87
N ASP A 11 2.13 5.80 -6.15
CA ASP A 11 1.87 4.65 -7.02
C ASP A 11 2.40 3.33 -6.46
N LYS A 12 3.63 3.34 -5.96
CA LYS A 12 4.27 2.12 -5.44
C LYS A 12 3.51 1.54 -4.25
N GLN A 13 2.99 2.41 -3.38
CA GLN A 13 2.21 1.97 -2.22
C GLN A 13 0.82 1.52 -2.63
N ARG A 14 0.19 2.26 -3.54
CA ARG A 14 -1.16 1.94 -4.01
C ARG A 14 -1.20 0.57 -4.66
N VAL A 15 -0.22 0.23 -5.49
CA VAL A 15 -0.18 -1.04 -6.19
C VAL A 15 -0.16 -2.22 -5.20
N VAL A 16 0.70 -2.18 -4.20
CA VAL A 16 0.78 -3.29 -3.23
C VAL A 16 -0.48 -3.40 -2.39
N VAL A 17 -1.09 -2.26 -2.03
CA VAL A 17 -2.35 -2.26 -1.28
C VAL A 17 -3.46 -2.89 -2.09
N LEU A 18 -3.61 -2.50 -3.36
CA LEU A 18 -4.66 -3.03 -4.21
C LEU A 18 -4.47 -4.53 -4.46
N LEU A 19 -3.25 -4.97 -4.73
CA LEU A 19 -2.98 -6.38 -4.97
C LEU A 19 -3.25 -7.23 -3.73
N HIS A 20 -2.93 -6.70 -2.56
CA HIS A 20 -3.09 -7.45 -1.31
C HIS A 20 -4.53 -7.47 -0.80
N TYR A 21 -5.20 -6.31 -0.79
CA TYR A 21 -6.50 -6.19 -0.14
C TYR A 21 -7.68 -6.37 -1.08
N THR A 22 -7.55 -6.07 -2.37
CA THR A 22 -8.66 -6.23 -3.31
C THR A 22 -8.55 -7.45 -4.19
N GLN A 23 -7.34 -7.96 -4.43
CA GLN A 23 -7.09 -9.13 -5.28
C GLN A 23 -6.66 -10.36 -4.48
N ASP A 24 -6.55 -10.24 -3.16
CA ASP A 24 -6.23 -11.34 -2.26
C ASP A 24 -4.87 -12.01 -2.50
N TYR A 25 -3.93 -11.34 -3.15
CA TYR A 25 -2.58 -11.87 -3.29
C TYR A 25 -1.82 -11.82 -1.98
N SER A 26 -1.06 -12.86 -1.67
CA SER A 26 -0.16 -12.84 -0.54
C SER A 26 1.03 -11.91 -0.81
N THR A 27 1.74 -11.52 0.25
CA THR A 27 2.92 -10.67 0.08
C THR A 27 4.00 -11.33 -0.76
N GLY A 28 4.16 -12.67 -0.65
CA GLY A 28 5.09 -13.41 -1.48
C GLY A 28 4.68 -13.42 -2.95
N GLU A 29 3.39 -13.56 -3.22
CA GLU A 29 2.86 -13.52 -4.58
C GLU A 29 3.07 -12.13 -5.21
N ILE A 30 2.82 -11.07 -4.43
CA ILE A 30 3.04 -9.69 -4.90
C ILE A 30 4.51 -9.48 -5.24
N ALA A 31 5.42 -9.96 -4.39
CA ALA A 31 6.85 -9.86 -4.66
C ALA A 31 7.21 -10.50 -6.01
N GLY A 32 6.64 -11.64 -6.30
CA GLY A 32 6.84 -12.32 -7.59
C GLY A 32 6.27 -11.54 -8.77
N ILE A 33 5.05 -11.01 -8.61
CA ILE A 33 4.38 -10.22 -9.65
C ILE A 33 5.17 -8.96 -10.00
N LEU A 34 5.65 -8.26 -8.97
CA LEU A 34 6.33 -6.97 -9.15
C LEU A 34 7.84 -7.11 -9.32
N HIS A 35 8.38 -8.33 -9.20
CA HIS A 35 9.83 -8.58 -9.29
C HIS A 35 10.63 -7.78 -8.26
N ILE A 36 10.15 -7.75 -7.02
CA ILE A 36 10.80 -7.05 -5.91
C ILE A 36 10.92 -7.99 -4.71
N PRO A 37 11.85 -7.73 -3.78
CA PRO A 37 11.94 -8.55 -2.57
C PRO A 37 10.66 -8.47 -1.74
N ARG A 38 10.31 -9.57 -1.07
CA ARG A 38 9.14 -9.61 -0.21
C ARG A 38 9.22 -8.55 0.89
N GLY A 39 10.43 -8.30 1.44
CA GLY A 39 10.62 -7.25 2.43
C GLY A 39 10.22 -5.88 1.93
N THR A 40 10.44 -5.61 0.65
CA THR A 40 10.02 -4.35 0.02
C THR A 40 8.50 -4.26 -0.03
N VAL A 41 7.81 -5.36 -0.33
CA VAL A 41 6.34 -5.39 -0.29
C VAL A 41 5.84 -5.05 1.11
N LEU A 42 6.43 -5.69 2.12
CA LEU A 42 6.05 -5.46 3.52
C LEU A 42 6.28 -4.01 3.94
N SER A 43 7.41 -3.41 3.55
CA SER A 43 7.71 -2.01 3.83
C SER A 43 6.69 -1.09 3.19
N ARG A 44 6.36 -1.34 1.92
CA ARG A 44 5.40 -0.52 1.20
C ARG A 44 4.01 -0.63 1.80
N LEU A 45 3.60 -1.82 2.23
CA LEU A 45 2.31 -2.00 2.90
C LEU A 45 2.26 -1.27 4.24
N ALA A 46 3.35 -1.34 5.02
CA ALA A 46 3.41 -0.64 6.30
C ALA A 46 3.32 0.88 6.11
N LYS A 47 4.06 1.41 5.13
CA LYS A 47 4.03 2.84 4.83
C LYS A 47 2.66 3.26 4.32
N ALA A 48 2.04 2.43 3.49
CA ALA A 48 0.70 2.70 2.98
C ALA A 48 -0.31 2.78 4.12
N ARG A 49 -0.25 1.85 5.08
CA ARG A 49 -1.15 1.88 6.24
C ARG A 49 -0.99 3.16 7.05
N GLN A 50 0.26 3.60 7.26
CA GLN A 50 0.52 4.87 7.95
C GLN A 50 -0.06 6.05 7.20
N ASN A 51 0.11 6.08 5.89
CA ASN A 51 -0.41 7.17 5.06
C ASN A 51 -1.93 7.18 5.01
N ILE A 52 -2.56 6.01 4.95
CA ILE A 52 -4.01 5.92 5.00
C ILE A 52 -4.53 6.49 6.32
N ARG A 53 -3.92 6.09 7.44
CA ARG A 53 -4.29 6.61 8.76
C ARG A 53 -4.14 8.13 8.81
N SER A 54 -3.00 8.64 8.34
CA SER A 54 -2.75 10.09 8.36
C SER A 54 -3.77 10.84 7.52
N TYR A 55 -4.13 10.30 6.36
CA TYR A 55 -5.14 10.91 5.51
C TYR A 55 -6.50 10.96 6.22
N LEU A 56 -6.91 9.84 6.84
CA LEU A 56 -8.20 9.77 7.53
C LEU A 56 -8.25 10.67 8.76
N GLU A 57 -7.10 10.94 9.37
CA GLU A 57 -6.98 11.85 10.51
C GLU A 57 -6.78 13.30 10.07
N GLY A 58 -6.76 13.58 8.78
CA GLY A 58 -6.61 14.92 8.25
C GLY A 58 -5.19 15.48 8.29
N ARG A 59 -4.20 14.63 8.50
CA ARG A 59 -2.80 15.07 8.64
C ARG A 59 -2.00 15.02 7.33
N GLY A 60 -2.58 14.47 6.27
CA GLY A 60 -1.89 14.30 5.01
C GLY A 60 -0.89 13.15 5.02
N TYR A 61 -0.16 13.00 3.92
CA TYR A 61 0.77 11.88 3.75
C TYR A 61 2.20 12.29 4.04
N GLU A 62 2.96 11.36 4.61
CA GLU A 62 4.41 11.43 4.64
C GLU A 62 4.93 10.74 3.37
N ILE A 63 5.81 11.40 2.68
CA ILE A 63 6.40 10.89 1.46
C ILE A 63 7.79 10.30 1.72
#